data_589c1a85be8222873f36336655100977
#
_entry.id   589c1a85be8222873f36336655100977
#
_cell.length_a   1.000
_cell.length_b   1.000
_cell.length_c   1.000
_cell.angle_alpha   90.00
_cell.angle_beta   90.00
_cell.angle_gamma   90.00
#
_symmetry.space_group_name_H-M   'P 1'
#
loop_
_entity.id
_entity.type
_entity.pdbx_description
1 polymer ?
#
loop_
_entity_poly.entity_id
_entity_poly.type
_entity_poly.pdbx_seq_one_letter_code
_entity_poly.pdbx_strand_id
1 'polypeptide(L)'
;MDDTIEDVDLRILKNFSAEQEWLCSAGDLLYLPPNVAHHGIAQSHRDAQGNEEACMTASVGYRAPSLKTITSDYINFLNENTHSTTRFTDNSPVKPAHHAEITDDTVSQFVDYLKQGLTLEHEQVKRWLGQYCSDNKAFEELNFKDQASDQDSIEYNELADIAARSPLMQSPYSNFLFSDTQHAALLFIDGSSYETSKPFAELICNDELINFQQLEQIMTADDREALLTLFHNGAIIVS
;
A
#
# COMPACT_ATOMS: atom_id res chain seq x y z
N MET A 1 29.38 -15.33 -9.09
CA MET A 1 29.73 -14.15 -8.27
C MET A 1 29.73 -12.98 -9.22
N ASP A 2 28.83 -12.02 -8.98
CA ASP A 2 28.78 -10.83 -9.83
C ASP A 2 30.04 -10.00 -9.59
N ASP A 3 30.81 -9.75 -10.63
CA ASP A 3 32.04 -8.95 -10.59
C ASP A 3 31.63 -7.46 -10.57
N THR A 4 31.30 -6.94 -9.37
CA THR A 4 30.88 -5.56 -9.18
C THR A 4 32.03 -4.66 -8.77
N ILE A 5 31.92 -3.35 -9.05
CA ILE A 5 32.85 -2.34 -8.58
C ILE A 5 32.69 -2.20 -7.07
N GLU A 6 33.81 -2.23 -6.34
CA GLU A 6 33.86 -2.02 -4.90
C GLU A 6 33.84 -0.51 -4.57
N ASP A 7 33.44 -0.16 -3.35
CA ASP A 7 33.43 1.22 -2.82
C ASP A 7 32.49 2.21 -3.54
N VAL A 8 31.40 1.72 -4.14
CA VAL A 8 30.33 2.56 -4.67
C VAL A 8 28.98 2.15 -4.07
N ASP A 9 28.09 3.11 -3.81
CA ASP A 9 26.77 2.87 -3.20
C ASP A 9 25.84 2.07 -4.12
N LEU A 10 26.11 2.07 -5.42
CA LEU A 10 25.33 1.35 -6.43
C LEU A 10 26.04 0.07 -6.86
N ARG A 11 25.29 -0.99 -7.10
CA ARG A 11 25.80 -2.24 -7.68
C ARG A 11 26.10 -2.03 -9.16
N ILE A 12 27.34 -1.76 -9.50
CA ILE A 12 27.79 -1.55 -10.87
C ILE A 12 28.62 -2.75 -11.30
N LEU A 13 28.25 -3.39 -12.42
CA LEU A 13 29.05 -4.46 -13.01
C LEU A 13 30.34 -3.91 -13.63
N LYS A 14 31.49 -4.55 -13.36
CA LYS A 14 32.78 -4.19 -13.97
C LYS A 14 32.78 -4.43 -15.48
N ASN A 15 32.14 -5.51 -15.91
CA ASN A 15 32.04 -5.91 -17.31
C ASN A 15 30.55 -6.05 -17.66
N PHE A 16 29.97 -5.00 -18.26
CA PHE A 16 28.61 -5.01 -18.74
C PHE A 16 28.59 -5.27 -20.26
N SER A 17 27.85 -6.27 -20.69
CA SER A 17 27.56 -6.53 -22.10
C SER A 17 26.05 -6.65 -22.27
N ALA A 18 25.46 -5.79 -23.09
CA ALA A 18 24.03 -5.84 -23.36
C ALA A 18 23.68 -7.09 -24.18
N GLU A 19 22.73 -7.87 -23.69
CA GLU A 19 22.13 -8.99 -24.42
C GLU A 19 20.96 -8.53 -25.28
N GLN A 20 20.30 -7.45 -24.86
CA GLN A 20 19.16 -6.84 -25.54
C GLN A 20 19.27 -5.32 -25.46
N GLU A 21 18.80 -4.66 -26.50
CA GLU A 21 18.78 -3.19 -26.58
C GLU A 21 17.39 -2.74 -27.05
N TRP A 22 16.88 -1.68 -26.46
CA TRP A 22 15.62 -1.06 -26.85
C TRP A 22 15.84 0.44 -27.06
N LEU A 23 15.32 0.96 -28.16
CA LEU A 23 15.22 2.38 -28.39
C LEU A 23 13.83 2.83 -27.88
N CYS A 24 13.84 3.64 -26.82
CA CYS A 24 12.62 4.18 -26.23
C CYS A 24 12.40 5.61 -26.71
N SER A 25 11.16 5.93 -27.02
CA SER A 25 10.69 7.25 -27.40
C SER A 25 9.95 7.94 -26.24
N ALA A 26 9.65 9.23 -26.39
CA ALA A 26 8.83 9.93 -25.42
C ALA A 26 7.44 9.27 -25.28
N GLY A 27 7.04 8.97 -24.04
CA GLY A 27 5.81 8.23 -23.72
C GLY A 27 5.97 6.72 -23.56
N ASP A 28 7.13 6.16 -23.92
CA ASP A 28 7.39 4.74 -23.71
C ASP A 28 7.68 4.46 -22.22
N LEU A 29 7.24 3.30 -21.76
CA LEU A 29 7.50 2.77 -20.43
C LEU A 29 8.26 1.46 -20.54
N LEU A 30 9.43 1.39 -19.91
CA LEU A 30 10.24 0.17 -19.85
C LEU A 30 10.20 -0.41 -18.44
N TYR A 31 9.65 -1.62 -18.30
CA TYR A 31 9.71 -2.37 -17.05
C TYR A 31 10.98 -3.22 -16.99
N LEU A 32 11.75 -3.01 -15.94
CA LEU A 32 12.95 -3.79 -15.64
C LEU A 32 12.70 -4.67 -14.41
N PRO A 33 12.72 -6.00 -14.55
CA PRO A 33 12.57 -6.89 -13.39
C PRO A 33 13.70 -6.70 -12.36
N PRO A 34 13.48 -7.09 -11.10
CA PRO A 34 14.54 -7.08 -10.08
C PRO A 34 15.77 -7.88 -10.54
N ASN A 35 16.94 -7.40 -10.17
CA ASN A 35 18.25 -8.02 -10.47
C ASN A 35 18.62 -8.09 -11.97
N VAL A 36 17.95 -7.37 -12.85
CA VAL A 36 18.38 -7.19 -14.23
C VAL A 36 19.28 -5.99 -14.33
N ALA A 37 20.54 -6.22 -14.71
CA ALA A 37 21.49 -5.14 -14.95
C ALA A 37 21.08 -4.38 -16.22
N HIS A 38 21.10 -3.06 -16.15
CA HIS A 38 20.69 -2.20 -17.25
C HIS A 38 21.55 -0.93 -17.32
N HIS A 39 21.66 -0.37 -18.51
CA HIS A 39 22.37 0.86 -18.77
C HIS A 39 21.59 1.71 -19.76
N GLY A 40 21.16 2.89 -19.33
CA GLY A 40 20.48 3.87 -20.19
C GLY A 40 21.50 4.81 -20.85
N ILE A 41 21.38 4.98 -22.17
CA ILE A 41 22.20 5.95 -22.93
C ILE A 41 21.26 6.98 -23.53
N ALA A 42 21.42 8.23 -23.13
CA ALA A 42 20.67 9.34 -23.71
C ALA A 42 21.06 9.52 -25.19
N GLN A 43 20.05 9.51 -26.05
CA GLN A 43 20.25 9.80 -27.48
C GLN A 43 20.04 11.31 -27.71
N SER A 44 20.94 11.94 -28.45
CA SER A 44 20.78 13.34 -28.82
C SER A 44 19.65 13.46 -29.86
N HIS A 45 18.69 14.33 -29.59
CA HIS A 45 17.66 14.72 -30.53
C HIS A 45 17.75 16.20 -30.82
N ARG A 46 17.34 16.61 -32.03
CA ARG A 46 17.28 18.03 -32.42
C ARG A 46 15.85 18.37 -32.81
N ASP A 47 15.38 19.50 -32.34
CA ASP A 47 14.10 20.05 -32.73
C ASP A 47 14.06 20.45 -34.22
N ALA A 48 12.89 20.83 -34.71
CA ALA A 48 12.70 21.31 -36.10
C ALA A 48 13.54 22.56 -36.43
N GLN A 49 14.03 23.27 -35.41
CA GLN A 49 14.87 24.47 -35.51
C GLN A 49 16.36 24.14 -35.43
N GLY A 50 16.71 22.86 -35.16
CA GLY A 50 18.10 22.38 -35.07
C GLY A 50 18.73 22.51 -33.68
N ASN A 51 17.98 22.91 -32.64
CA ASN A 51 18.47 22.97 -31.26
C ASN A 51 18.52 21.60 -30.65
N GLU A 52 19.48 21.34 -29.78
CA GLU A 52 19.56 20.08 -29.02
C GLU A 52 18.45 20.03 -27.97
N GLU A 53 17.68 18.95 -27.99
CA GLU A 53 16.68 18.64 -26.95
C GLU A 53 17.29 17.75 -25.88
N ALA A 54 16.97 18.07 -24.62
CA ALA A 54 17.40 17.26 -23.47
C ALA A 54 16.59 15.95 -23.42
N CYS A 55 17.30 14.83 -23.29
CA CYS A 55 16.67 13.55 -22.95
C CYS A 55 16.41 13.50 -21.44
N MET A 56 15.15 13.30 -21.05
CA MET A 56 14.77 13.17 -19.66
C MET A 56 14.08 11.82 -19.45
N THR A 57 14.55 11.06 -18.47
CA THR A 57 14.00 9.77 -18.08
C THR A 57 13.58 9.85 -16.61
N ALA A 58 12.34 9.50 -16.32
CA ALA A 58 11.84 9.30 -14.95
C ALA A 58 12.00 7.82 -14.56
N SER A 59 12.66 7.56 -13.43
CA SER A 59 12.78 6.22 -12.88
C SER A 59 11.88 6.07 -11.66
N VAL A 60 10.96 5.10 -11.73
CA VAL A 60 10.08 4.75 -10.61
C VAL A 60 10.55 3.40 -10.05
N GLY A 61 11.04 3.40 -8.82
CA GLY A 61 11.55 2.20 -8.15
C GLY A 61 10.54 1.63 -7.16
N TYR A 62 10.15 0.38 -7.34
CA TYR A 62 9.36 -0.38 -6.38
C TYR A 62 10.28 -1.28 -5.56
N ARG A 63 10.32 -1.09 -4.25
CA ARG A 63 11.06 -1.98 -3.36
C ARG A 63 10.12 -3.06 -2.84
N ALA A 64 10.35 -4.31 -3.25
CA ALA A 64 9.67 -5.45 -2.62
C ALA A 64 10.12 -5.52 -1.13
N PRO A 65 9.17 -5.57 -0.19
CA PRO A 65 9.51 -5.68 1.22
C PRO A 65 10.19 -7.03 1.52
N SER A 66 11.11 -7.05 2.48
CA SER A 66 11.74 -8.30 2.92
C SER A 66 10.73 -9.17 3.68
N LEU A 67 10.95 -10.49 3.70
CA LEU A 67 10.14 -11.40 4.51
C LEU A 67 10.13 -10.97 5.99
N LYS A 68 11.26 -10.50 6.50
CA LYS A 68 11.36 -10.00 7.88
C LYS A 68 10.44 -8.79 8.09
N THR A 69 10.43 -7.84 7.18
CA THR A 69 9.58 -6.63 7.27
C THR A 69 8.10 -6.99 7.25
N ILE A 70 7.68 -7.80 6.27
CA ILE A 70 6.30 -8.25 6.12
C ILE A 70 5.82 -9.01 7.35
N THR A 71 6.64 -9.97 7.85
CA THR A 71 6.26 -10.78 9.01
C THR A 71 6.12 -9.92 10.27
N SER A 72 7.04 -8.97 10.49
CA SER A 72 6.95 -8.07 11.65
C SER A 72 5.71 -7.18 11.58
N ASP A 73 5.41 -6.64 10.42
CA ASP A 73 4.24 -5.78 10.20
C ASP A 73 2.92 -6.56 10.39
N TYR A 74 2.83 -7.78 9.84
CA TYR A 74 1.66 -8.63 10.04
C TYR A 74 1.45 -9.03 11.51
N ILE A 75 2.51 -9.29 12.27
CA ILE A 75 2.41 -9.56 13.71
C ILE A 75 1.89 -8.32 14.46
N ASN A 76 2.33 -7.12 14.10
CA ASN A 76 1.81 -5.89 14.68
C ASN A 76 0.32 -5.73 14.38
N PHE A 77 -0.10 -5.95 13.14
CA PHE A 77 -1.50 -5.95 12.75
C PHE A 77 -2.34 -6.95 13.57
N LEU A 78 -1.84 -8.18 13.77
CA LEU A 78 -2.53 -9.18 14.61
C LEU A 78 -2.67 -8.69 16.05
N ASN A 79 -1.64 -8.09 16.63
CA ASN A 79 -1.65 -7.58 18.00
C ASN A 79 -2.66 -6.45 18.20
N GLU A 80 -2.81 -5.57 17.22
CA GLU A 80 -3.75 -4.45 17.25
C GLU A 80 -5.21 -4.91 17.06
N ASN A 81 -5.41 -5.97 16.27
CA ASN A 81 -6.75 -6.47 15.91
C ASN A 81 -7.21 -7.69 16.73
N THR A 82 -6.36 -8.20 17.65
CA THR A 82 -6.68 -9.35 18.49
C THR A 82 -6.80 -8.93 19.94
N HIS A 83 -8.00 -8.97 20.48
CA HIS A 83 -8.27 -8.68 21.90
C HIS A 83 -8.24 -9.92 22.78
N SER A 84 -7.41 -10.93 22.47
CA SER A 84 -7.30 -12.13 23.29
C SER A 84 -6.59 -11.83 24.60
N THR A 85 -7.27 -12.06 25.73
CA THR A 85 -6.69 -12.02 27.06
C THR A 85 -6.29 -13.42 27.55
N THR A 86 -6.34 -14.43 26.70
CA THR A 86 -5.99 -15.81 27.02
C THR A 86 -4.54 -15.89 27.46
N ARG A 87 -4.32 -16.53 28.59
CA ARG A 87 -2.98 -16.77 29.14
C ARG A 87 -2.60 -18.22 28.92
N PHE A 88 -1.32 -18.47 28.71
CA PHE A 88 -0.80 -19.84 28.70
C PHE A 88 -1.16 -20.54 30.01
N THR A 89 -1.65 -21.76 29.89
CA THR A 89 -1.97 -22.63 31.02
C THR A 89 -1.28 -23.97 30.78
N ASP A 90 -0.39 -24.35 31.68
CA ASP A 90 0.21 -25.68 31.66
C ASP A 90 -0.81 -26.66 32.23
N ASN A 91 -1.45 -27.43 31.34
CA ASN A 91 -2.48 -28.40 31.72
C ASN A 91 -1.90 -29.77 32.18
N SER A 92 -0.62 -30.00 31.95
CA SER A 92 0.03 -31.27 32.25
C SER A 92 1.51 -31.06 32.59
N PRO A 93 1.81 -30.39 33.72
CA PRO A 93 3.20 -30.09 34.06
C PRO A 93 4.00 -31.40 34.27
N VAL A 94 5.00 -31.59 33.42
CA VAL A 94 5.97 -32.70 33.56
C VAL A 94 7.16 -32.18 34.34
N LYS A 95 7.48 -32.89 35.43
CA LYS A 95 8.66 -32.53 36.23
C LYS A 95 9.93 -32.81 35.43
N PRO A 96 10.74 -31.79 35.09
CA PRO A 96 11.97 -32.00 34.36
C PRO A 96 12.99 -32.81 35.19
N ALA A 97 13.89 -33.49 34.50
CA ALA A 97 14.99 -34.23 35.15
C ALA A 97 15.95 -33.29 35.88
N HIS A 98 16.13 -32.11 35.34
CA HIS A 98 16.92 -31.02 35.90
C HIS A 98 16.08 -29.75 36.08
N HIS A 99 16.19 -29.09 37.24
CA HIS A 99 15.34 -27.92 37.57
C HIS A 99 15.47 -26.72 36.62
N ALA A 100 16.54 -26.62 35.84
CA ALA A 100 16.80 -25.59 34.86
C ALA A 100 16.57 -26.06 33.40
N GLU A 101 16.00 -27.24 33.22
CA GLU A 101 15.73 -27.82 31.91
C GLU A 101 14.41 -27.32 31.34
N ILE A 102 14.45 -26.80 30.11
CA ILE A 102 13.26 -26.59 29.28
C ILE A 102 13.07 -27.86 28.45
N THR A 103 12.05 -28.64 28.79
CA THR A 103 11.82 -29.93 28.12
C THR A 103 11.20 -29.74 26.73
N ASP A 104 11.37 -30.74 25.85
CA ASP A 104 10.73 -30.76 24.53
C ASP A 104 9.20 -30.69 24.61
N ASP A 105 8.61 -31.27 25.67
CA ASP A 105 7.18 -31.19 25.94
C ASP A 105 6.74 -29.74 26.18
N THR A 106 7.47 -29.02 27.02
CA THR A 106 7.22 -27.59 27.26
C THR A 106 7.34 -26.79 25.98
N VAL A 107 8.36 -27.02 25.16
CA VAL A 107 8.52 -26.35 23.84
C VAL A 107 7.33 -26.63 22.93
N SER A 108 6.89 -27.91 22.87
CA SER A 108 5.75 -28.32 22.04
C SER A 108 4.46 -27.60 22.45
N GLN A 109 4.18 -27.48 23.74
CA GLN A 109 3.03 -26.77 24.28
C GLN A 109 3.07 -25.28 23.91
N PHE A 110 4.25 -24.65 24.00
CA PHE A 110 4.41 -23.24 23.58
C PHE A 110 4.27 -23.06 22.08
N VAL A 111 4.75 -23.98 21.25
CA VAL A 111 4.54 -23.96 19.80
C VAL A 111 3.05 -23.98 19.47
N ASP A 112 2.28 -24.84 20.10
CA ASP A 112 0.84 -24.93 19.85
C ASP A 112 0.08 -23.71 20.40
N TYR A 113 0.53 -23.13 21.49
CA TYR A 113 0.00 -21.88 22.00
C TYR A 113 0.29 -20.69 21.06
N LEU A 114 1.50 -20.57 20.52
CA LEU A 114 1.87 -19.55 19.55
C LEU A 114 1.06 -19.66 18.26
N LYS A 115 0.81 -20.89 17.77
CA LYS A 115 -0.03 -21.10 16.57
C LYS A 115 -1.45 -20.57 16.74
N GLN A 116 -1.99 -20.54 17.96
CA GLN A 116 -3.32 -19.96 18.21
C GLN A 116 -3.35 -18.45 18.03
N GLY A 117 -2.23 -17.76 18.30
CA GLY A 117 -2.11 -16.31 18.10
C GLY A 117 -1.67 -15.92 16.69
N LEU A 118 -1.01 -16.82 15.96
CA LEU A 118 -0.50 -16.59 14.61
C LEU A 118 -1.49 -17.13 13.58
N THR A 119 -2.61 -16.43 13.39
CA THR A 119 -3.61 -16.80 12.40
C THR A 119 -3.22 -16.28 11.01
N LEU A 120 -3.43 -17.12 9.98
CA LEU A 120 -3.22 -16.78 8.56
C LEU A 120 -4.54 -16.95 7.80
N GLU A 121 -5.63 -16.45 8.38
CA GLU A 121 -6.93 -16.46 7.75
C GLU A 121 -6.94 -15.54 6.53
N HIS A 122 -7.46 -16.04 5.40
CA HIS A 122 -7.41 -15.33 4.12
C HIS A 122 -7.98 -13.91 4.21
N GLU A 123 -9.09 -13.70 4.91
CA GLU A 123 -9.72 -12.38 5.05
C GLU A 123 -8.91 -11.43 5.94
N GLN A 124 -8.25 -11.95 6.98
CA GLN A 124 -7.32 -11.15 7.80
C GLN A 124 -6.09 -10.71 7.00
N VAL A 125 -5.49 -11.66 6.27
CA VAL A 125 -4.34 -11.37 5.41
C VAL A 125 -4.72 -10.38 4.31
N LYS A 126 -5.92 -10.50 3.71
CA LYS A 126 -6.45 -9.58 2.72
C LYS A 126 -6.57 -8.15 3.29
N ARG A 127 -7.17 -8.02 4.47
CA ARG A 127 -7.33 -6.71 5.15
C ARG A 127 -5.98 -6.09 5.45
N TRP A 128 -5.09 -6.85 6.08
CA TRP A 128 -3.74 -6.39 6.36
C TRP A 128 -2.98 -5.99 5.09
N LEU A 129 -3.00 -6.83 4.06
CA LEU A 129 -2.26 -6.56 2.82
C LEU A 129 -2.77 -5.30 2.12
N GLY A 130 -4.09 -5.09 2.10
CA GLY A 130 -4.69 -3.89 1.54
C GLY A 130 -4.28 -2.63 2.30
N GLN A 131 -4.29 -2.66 3.62
CA GLN A 131 -3.80 -1.57 4.46
C GLN A 131 -2.30 -1.32 4.25
N TYR A 132 -1.49 -2.39 4.27
CA TYR A 132 -0.04 -2.31 4.05
C TYR A 132 0.33 -1.70 2.68
N CYS A 133 -0.39 -2.10 1.62
CA CYS A 133 -0.12 -1.61 0.26
C CYS A 133 -0.65 -0.20 0.01
N SER A 134 -1.70 0.22 0.70
CA SER A 134 -2.24 1.58 0.59
C SER A 134 -1.52 2.57 1.52
N ASP A 135 -0.80 2.09 2.53
CA ASP A 135 -0.08 2.94 3.48
C ASP A 135 0.98 3.81 2.79
N ASN A 136 0.86 5.10 2.96
CA ASN A 136 1.68 6.11 2.28
C ASN A 136 2.67 6.80 3.23
N LYS A 137 3.45 6.00 3.97
CA LYS A 137 4.43 6.46 4.98
C LYS A 137 5.39 7.55 4.47
N ALA A 138 5.71 7.53 3.17
CA ALA A 138 6.64 8.50 2.58
C ALA A 138 6.07 9.94 2.59
N PHE A 139 4.74 10.09 2.52
CA PHE A 139 4.10 11.40 2.54
C PHE A 139 3.75 11.89 3.96
N GLU A 140 3.66 10.99 4.94
CA GLU A 140 3.52 11.38 6.36
C GLU A 140 4.72 12.21 6.84
N GLU A 141 5.93 11.84 6.41
CA GLU A 141 7.16 12.58 6.74
C GLU A 141 7.21 13.99 6.10
N LEU A 142 6.43 14.24 5.05
CA LEU A 142 6.43 15.52 4.33
C LEU A 142 5.39 16.52 4.85
N ASN A 143 4.61 16.17 5.88
CA ASN A 143 3.60 17.05 6.54
C ASN A 143 2.59 17.70 5.56
N PHE A 144 2.27 17.07 4.43
CA PHE A 144 1.27 17.59 3.51
C PHE A 144 -0.18 17.47 4.02
N LYS A 145 -0.41 16.72 5.12
CA LYS A 145 -1.74 16.53 5.73
C LYS A 145 -2.25 17.75 6.53
N ASP A 146 -1.38 18.72 6.83
CA ASP A 146 -1.77 19.91 7.63
C ASP A 146 -2.74 20.89 6.91
N GLN A 147 -3.11 20.64 5.66
CA GLN A 147 -4.06 21.49 4.92
C GLN A 147 -5.53 21.05 5.03
N ALA A 148 -5.81 19.96 5.75
CA ALA A 148 -7.18 19.46 5.95
C ALA A 148 -7.97 20.19 7.06
N SER A 149 -7.48 21.33 7.57
CA SER A 149 -7.83 21.89 8.88
C SER A 149 -9.23 22.50 9.05
N ASP A 150 -10.03 22.68 8.00
CA ASP A 150 -11.38 23.28 8.11
C ASP A 150 -12.53 22.34 7.65
N GLN A 151 -12.22 21.08 7.30
CA GLN A 151 -13.21 20.14 6.73
C GLN A 151 -13.89 19.24 7.77
N ASP A 152 -13.43 19.28 9.03
CA ASP A 152 -13.85 18.37 10.11
C ASP A 152 -15.32 18.52 10.57
N SER A 153 -16.06 19.50 10.04
CA SER A 153 -17.43 19.79 10.46
C SER A 153 -18.49 19.68 9.36
N ILE A 154 -18.10 19.26 8.15
CA ILE A 154 -19.01 19.24 7.00
C ILE A 154 -19.90 17.99 7.06
N GLU A 155 -21.21 18.16 6.94
CA GLU A 155 -22.16 17.07 6.80
C GLU A 155 -22.32 16.64 5.33
N TYR A 156 -22.89 15.43 5.12
CA TYR A 156 -23.07 14.86 3.79
C TYR A 156 -23.82 15.80 2.82
N ASN A 157 -24.84 16.51 3.27
CA ASN A 157 -25.63 17.42 2.42
C ASN A 157 -24.78 18.61 1.96
N GLU A 158 -23.89 19.12 2.80
CA GLU A 158 -22.96 20.18 2.46
C GLU A 158 -21.90 19.69 1.47
N LEU A 159 -21.41 18.47 1.64
CA LEU A 159 -20.52 17.83 0.67
C LEU A 159 -21.20 17.66 -0.69
N ALA A 160 -22.46 17.24 -0.71
CA ALA A 160 -23.25 17.12 -1.94
C ALA A 160 -23.43 18.49 -2.64
N ASP A 161 -23.68 19.56 -1.89
CA ASP A 161 -23.77 20.93 -2.41
C ASP A 161 -22.43 21.43 -2.98
N ILE A 162 -21.32 21.07 -2.36
CA ILE A 162 -19.97 21.35 -2.86
C ILE A 162 -19.72 20.59 -4.16
N ALA A 163 -19.99 19.29 -4.17
CA ALA A 163 -19.81 18.42 -5.32
C ALA A 163 -20.68 18.79 -6.53
N ALA A 164 -21.83 19.42 -6.29
CA ALA A 164 -22.68 19.97 -7.36
C ALA A 164 -22.08 21.20 -8.05
N ARG A 165 -21.15 21.89 -7.39
CA ARG A 165 -20.53 23.15 -7.89
C ARG A 165 -19.11 22.94 -8.39
N SER A 166 -18.39 21.99 -7.80
CA SER A 166 -16.99 21.71 -8.10
C SER A 166 -16.75 20.22 -8.11
N PRO A 167 -16.02 19.66 -9.08
CA PRO A 167 -15.72 18.23 -9.11
C PRO A 167 -14.95 17.80 -7.86
N LEU A 168 -15.26 16.60 -7.37
CA LEU A 168 -14.41 15.91 -6.39
C LEU A 168 -13.33 15.12 -7.13
N MET A 169 -12.19 14.98 -6.51
CA MET A 169 -11.08 14.20 -7.05
C MET A 169 -10.33 13.45 -5.95
N GLN A 170 -9.64 12.39 -6.34
CA GLN A 170 -8.67 11.74 -5.48
C GLN A 170 -7.54 12.71 -5.15
N SER A 171 -7.11 12.73 -3.89
CA SER A 171 -5.88 13.43 -3.52
C SER A 171 -4.68 12.78 -4.20
N PRO A 172 -3.78 13.54 -4.85
CA PRO A 172 -2.57 12.99 -5.46
C PRO A 172 -1.57 12.42 -4.42
N TYR A 173 -1.85 12.63 -3.14
CA TYR A 173 -1.05 12.15 -2.02
C TYR A 173 -1.65 10.92 -1.35
N SER A 174 -2.77 10.39 -1.82
CA SER A 174 -3.45 9.24 -1.27
C SER A 174 -3.41 8.05 -2.21
N ASN A 175 -3.27 6.85 -1.65
CA ASN A 175 -3.27 5.60 -2.39
C ASN A 175 -4.61 4.89 -2.23
N PHE A 176 -5.28 4.63 -3.34
CA PHE A 176 -6.59 3.99 -3.39
C PHE A 176 -6.47 2.57 -3.93
N LEU A 177 -6.91 1.60 -3.13
CA LEU A 177 -6.96 0.19 -3.50
C LEU A 177 -8.28 -0.40 -3.05
N PHE A 178 -8.76 -1.47 -3.67
CA PHE A 178 -9.89 -2.24 -3.14
C PHE A 178 -9.73 -3.73 -3.39
N SER A 179 -10.47 -4.52 -2.65
CA SER A 179 -10.58 -5.96 -2.85
C SER A 179 -12.04 -6.39 -2.71
N ASP A 180 -12.49 -7.24 -3.63
CA ASP A 180 -13.80 -7.86 -3.57
C ASP A 180 -13.93 -8.79 -2.35
N THR A 181 -15.09 -8.77 -1.76
CA THR A 181 -15.58 -9.78 -0.83
C THR A 181 -16.82 -10.47 -1.42
N GLN A 182 -17.36 -11.50 -0.75
CA GLN A 182 -18.53 -12.21 -1.27
C GLN A 182 -19.79 -11.33 -1.44
N HIS A 183 -19.92 -10.26 -0.66
CA HIS A 183 -21.15 -9.43 -0.61
C HIS A 183 -20.88 -7.93 -0.67
N ALA A 184 -19.63 -7.49 -0.60
CA ALA A 184 -19.23 -6.10 -0.51
C ALA A 184 -17.83 -5.91 -1.13
N ALA A 185 -17.20 -4.78 -0.85
CA ALA A 185 -15.78 -4.54 -1.10
C ALA A 185 -15.10 -4.01 0.16
N LEU A 186 -13.82 -4.30 0.28
CA LEU A 186 -12.94 -3.61 1.20
C LEU A 186 -12.19 -2.55 0.42
N LEU A 187 -12.45 -1.30 0.72
CA LEU A 187 -11.73 -0.15 0.20
C LEU A 187 -10.57 0.16 1.15
N PHE A 188 -9.38 0.36 0.61
CA PHE A 188 -8.16 0.67 1.37
C PHE A 188 -7.61 2.01 0.92
N ILE A 189 -7.40 2.92 1.86
CA ILE A 189 -6.88 4.25 1.57
C ILE A 189 -5.95 4.66 2.70
N ASP A 190 -4.71 4.99 2.37
CA ASP A 190 -3.68 5.48 3.30
C ASP A 190 -3.57 4.64 4.58
N GLY A 191 -3.51 3.31 4.43
CA GLY A 191 -3.39 2.36 5.54
C GLY A 191 -4.68 2.06 6.30
N SER A 192 -5.79 2.71 5.96
CA SER A 192 -7.10 2.47 6.56
C SER A 192 -7.95 1.54 5.69
N SER A 193 -8.95 0.86 6.28
CA SER A 193 -9.88 0.00 5.55
C SER A 193 -11.33 0.36 5.84
N TYR A 194 -12.16 0.39 4.79
CA TYR A 194 -13.57 0.74 4.83
C TYR A 194 -14.40 -0.37 4.18
N GLU A 195 -15.48 -0.79 4.82
CA GLU A 195 -16.44 -1.71 4.20
C GLU A 195 -17.40 -0.89 3.35
N THR A 196 -17.46 -1.19 2.06
CA THR A 196 -18.23 -0.43 1.08
C THR A 196 -18.92 -1.36 0.09
N SER A 197 -19.84 -0.81 -0.70
CA SER A 197 -20.36 -1.52 -1.85
C SER A 197 -19.29 -1.63 -2.95
N LYS A 198 -19.32 -2.72 -3.72
CA LYS A 198 -18.38 -2.92 -4.83
C LYS A 198 -18.46 -1.80 -5.88
N PRO A 199 -19.67 -1.38 -6.35
CA PRO A 199 -19.77 -0.28 -7.33
C PRO A 199 -19.15 1.02 -6.83
N PHE A 200 -19.29 1.32 -5.53
CA PHE A 200 -18.65 2.50 -4.92
C PHE A 200 -17.13 2.38 -4.95
N ALA A 201 -16.57 1.25 -4.48
CA ALA A 201 -15.13 1.03 -4.45
C ALA A 201 -14.52 1.10 -5.86
N GLU A 202 -15.16 0.47 -6.86
CA GLU A 202 -14.73 0.53 -8.26
C GLU A 202 -14.70 1.96 -8.79
N LEU A 203 -15.76 2.74 -8.54
CA LEU A 203 -15.83 4.11 -9.05
C LEU A 203 -14.81 5.02 -8.36
N ILE A 204 -14.65 4.89 -7.05
CA ILE A 204 -13.68 5.69 -6.28
C ILE A 204 -12.23 5.36 -6.67
N CYS A 205 -11.92 4.11 -7.03
CA CYS A 205 -10.54 3.70 -7.34
C CYS A 205 -10.15 3.87 -8.81
N ASN A 206 -11.12 3.93 -9.75
CA ASN A 206 -10.82 3.91 -11.18
C ASN A 206 -10.55 5.29 -11.79
N ASP A 207 -11.17 6.33 -11.26
CA ASP A 207 -11.12 7.66 -11.86
C ASP A 207 -10.51 8.68 -10.88
N GLU A 208 -9.53 9.44 -11.35
CA GLU A 208 -8.98 10.57 -10.57
C GLU A 208 -10.06 11.63 -10.29
N LEU A 209 -10.93 11.90 -11.27
CA LEU A 209 -12.09 12.78 -11.12
C LEU A 209 -13.34 11.96 -10.80
N ILE A 210 -13.96 12.25 -9.67
CA ILE A 210 -15.11 11.52 -9.17
C ILE A 210 -16.39 12.12 -9.74
N ASN A 211 -17.12 11.32 -10.52
CA ASN A 211 -18.46 11.69 -10.99
C ASN A 211 -19.48 11.54 -9.84
N PHE A 212 -19.71 12.62 -9.09
CA PHE A 212 -20.57 12.61 -7.92
C PHE A 212 -22.03 12.23 -8.26
N GLN A 213 -22.57 12.63 -9.40
CA GLN A 213 -23.94 12.29 -9.81
C GLN A 213 -24.10 10.78 -10.05
N GLN A 214 -23.11 10.15 -10.65
CA GLN A 214 -23.09 8.71 -10.82
C GLN A 214 -22.92 8.00 -9.48
N LEU A 215 -22.03 8.52 -8.63
CA LEU A 215 -21.76 7.99 -7.29
C LEU A 215 -23.03 8.03 -6.43
N GLU A 216 -23.76 9.13 -6.43
CA GLU A 216 -24.99 9.32 -5.65
C GLU A 216 -26.09 8.30 -5.98
N GLN A 217 -26.14 7.81 -7.22
CA GLN A 217 -27.12 6.82 -7.66
C GLN A 217 -26.84 5.42 -7.14
N ILE A 218 -25.60 5.12 -6.79
CA ILE A 218 -25.16 3.76 -6.41
C ILE A 218 -24.84 3.63 -4.92
N MET A 219 -24.60 4.76 -4.22
CA MET A 219 -24.16 4.76 -2.82
C MET A 219 -25.22 4.20 -1.88
N THR A 220 -24.77 3.30 -1.02
CA THR A 220 -25.47 2.88 0.20
C THR A 220 -25.31 3.90 1.34
N ALA A 221 -25.90 3.65 2.50
CA ALA A 221 -25.67 4.49 3.67
C ALA A 221 -24.21 4.42 4.15
N ASP A 222 -23.63 3.23 4.17
CA ASP A 222 -22.25 2.98 4.57
C ASP A 222 -21.25 3.65 3.59
N ASP A 223 -21.57 3.64 2.28
CA ASP A 223 -20.74 4.32 1.27
C ASP A 223 -20.73 5.84 1.48
N ARG A 224 -21.84 6.43 1.92
CA ARG A 224 -21.91 7.88 2.21
C ARG A 224 -21.07 8.24 3.43
N GLU A 225 -21.09 7.42 4.45
CA GLU A 225 -20.26 7.59 5.64
C GLU A 225 -18.76 7.46 5.27
N ALA A 226 -18.41 6.45 4.46
CA ALA A 226 -17.06 6.28 3.95
C ALA A 226 -16.63 7.50 3.12
N LEU A 227 -17.45 7.97 2.16
CA LEU A 227 -17.14 9.16 1.35
C LEU A 227 -16.88 10.40 2.21
N LEU A 228 -17.73 10.64 3.20
CA LEU A 228 -17.59 11.76 4.12
C LEU A 228 -16.29 11.66 4.93
N THR A 229 -15.97 10.48 5.43
CA THR A 229 -14.72 10.21 6.14
C THR A 229 -13.50 10.45 5.25
N LEU A 230 -13.54 10.01 3.98
CA LEU A 230 -12.47 10.22 3.01
C LEU A 230 -12.28 11.71 2.67
N PHE A 231 -13.35 12.46 2.64
CA PHE A 231 -13.30 13.90 2.44
C PHE A 231 -12.69 14.62 3.66
N HIS A 232 -13.13 14.27 4.88
CA HIS A 232 -12.57 14.82 6.12
C HIS A 232 -11.07 14.52 6.28
N ASN A 233 -10.64 13.33 5.88
CA ASN A 233 -9.23 12.94 5.96
C ASN A 233 -8.37 13.50 4.80
N GLY A 234 -8.98 14.25 3.87
CA GLY A 234 -8.28 14.82 2.72
C GLY A 234 -7.84 13.81 1.65
N ALA A 235 -8.33 12.58 1.70
CA ALA A 235 -8.11 11.59 0.65
C ALA A 235 -8.93 11.92 -0.60
N ILE A 236 -10.11 12.53 -0.43
CA ILE A 236 -10.90 13.12 -1.49
C ILE A 236 -10.94 14.63 -1.28
N ILE A 237 -10.68 15.38 -2.31
CA ILE A 237 -10.59 16.84 -2.30
C ILE A 237 -11.45 17.47 -3.39
N VAL A 238 -11.67 18.76 -3.29
CA VAL A 238 -12.30 19.56 -4.36
C VAL A 238 -11.26 19.90 -5.40
N SER A 239 -11.59 19.70 -6.68
CA SER A 239 -10.71 20.01 -7.83
C SER A 239 -10.54 21.52 -8.06
#